data_03219cc33aa5557377f6dc1a3f88604e
#
_entry.id   03219cc33aa5557377f6dc1a3f88604e
#
_cell.length_a   1.000
_cell.length_b   1.000
_cell.length_c   1.000
_cell.angle_alpha   90.00
_cell.angle_beta   90.00
_cell.angle_gamma   90.00
#
_symmetry.space_group_name_H-M   'P 1'
#
loop_
_entity.id
_entity.type
_entity.pdbx_description
1 polymer ?
#
loop_
_entity_poly.entity_id
_entity_poly.type
_entity_poly.pdbx_seq_one_letter_code
_entity_poly.pdbx_strand_id
1 'polypeptide(L)'
;MRMTDRAAPFDIDAYIGALPRRVISAPRLNAPTRYQVWNYPLLKDYQGFTGTERRRAGQLGHWLLASGCLTLPERCEICARPGPLQLHGENYYDLPSDPALCRACHRAVHLRFWQWGAWRRVVNASAVTGQEWFALMPRQSIDIAGHLRDKWGWRAADIERSPVAPLPDAIAVALPGNMLAHSRLPS
;
A
#
# COMPACT_ATOMS: atom_id res chain seq x y z
N MET A 1 43.37 -8.18 -4.02
CA MET A 1 42.53 -6.97 -4.06
C MET A 1 41.09 -7.43 -4.32
N ARG A 2 40.25 -7.52 -3.26
CA ARG A 2 38.86 -7.96 -3.41
C ARG A 2 38.05 -6.72 -3.85
N MET A 3 37.62 -6.70 -5.10
CA MET A 3 36.58 -5.78 -5.54
C MET A 3 35.31 -6.12 -4.73
N THR A 4 34.94 -5.25 -3.81
CA THR A 4 33.65 -5.30 -3.16
C THR A 4 32.61 -4.98 -4.23
N ASP A 5 31.91 -6.00 -4.69
CA ASP A 5 30.71 -5.88 -5.51
C ASP A 5 29.67 -5.11 -4.69
N ARG A 6 29.72 -3.80 -4.80
CA ARG A 6 28.72 -2.93 -4.18
C ARG A 6 27.47 -3.09 -5.02
N ALA A 7 26.56 -3.92 -4.55
CA ALA A 7 25.25 -4.05 -5.20
C ALA A 7 24.70 -2.64 -5.51
N ALA A 8 24.21 -2.45 -6.72
CA ALA A 8 23.58 -1.20 -7.12
C ALA A 8 22.50 -0.81 -6.08
N PRO A 9 22.34 0.49 -5.78
CA PRO A 9 21.30 0.95 -4.87
C PRO A 9 19.93 0.48 -5.40
N PHE A 10 19.02 0.13 -4.47
CA PHE A 10 17.67 -0.31 -4.81
C PHE A 10 16.92 0.84 -5.51
N ASP A 11 16.34 0.54 -6.68
CA ASP A 11 15.55 1.50 -7.45
C ASP A 11 14.11 1.55 -6.93
N ILE A 12 13.82 2.51 -6.06
CA ILE A 12 12.50 2.71 -5.47
C ILE A 12 11.48 3.11 -6.54
N ASP A 13 11.87 3.93 -7.50
CA ASP A 13 10.95 4.42 -8.55
C ASP A 13 10.53 3.28 -9.48
N ALA A 14 11.46 2.46 -9.91
CA ALA A 14 11.14 1.28 -10.72
C ALA A 14 10.22 0.33 -9.97
N TYR A 15 10.46 0.12 -8.67
CA TYR A 15 9.61 -0.73 -7.84
C TYR A 15 8.20 -0.18 -7.68
N ILE A 16 8.07 1.07 -7.26
CA ILE A 16 6.76 1.71 -7.05
C ILE A 16 6.00 1.86 -8.37
N GLY A 17 6.71 2.17 -9.46
CA GLY A 17 6.12 2.25 -10.80
C GLY A 17 5.61 0.92 -11.36
N ALA A 18 6.13 -0.21 -10.86
CA ALA A 18 5.70 -1.54 -11.24
C ALA A 18 4.50 -2.06 -10.45
N LEU A 19 4.12 -1.41 -9.34
CA LEU A 19 2.95 -1.83 -8.54
C LEU A 19 1.67 -1.83 -9.39
N PRO A 20 0.77 -2.80 -9.18
CA PRO A 20 -0.52 -2.83 -9.87
C PRO A 20 -1.32 -1.59 -9.51
N ARG A 21 -1.92 -0.93 -10.51
CA ARG A 21 -2.71 0.28 -10.29
C ARG A 21 -4.17 0.06 -10.69
N ARG A 22 -5.09 0.37 -9.78
CA ARG A 22 -6.53 0.26 -9.98
C ARG A 22 -7.14 1.61 -10.33
N VAL A 23 -8.22 1.55 -11.09
CA VAL A 23 -9.05 2.72 -11.34
C VAL A 23 -9.91 2.98 -10.10
N ILE A 24 -10.00 4.23 -9.71
CA ILE A 24 -10.95 4.68 -8.70
C ILE A 24 -12.21 5.19 -9.41
N SER A 25 -13.36 4.69 -8.97
CA SER A 25 -14.67 5.05 -9.48
C SER A 25 -15.42 5.98 -8.51
N ALA A 26 -16.46 6.64 -8.98
CA ALA A 26 -17.38 7.35 -8.09
C ALA A 26 -18.01 6.40 -7.06
N PRO A 27 -18.28 6.85 -5.83
CA PRO A 27 -18.94 6.03 -4.83
C PRO A 27 -20.36 5.63 -5.28
N ARG A 28 -20.81 4.48 -4.81
CA ARG A 28 -22.20 4.01 -5.05
C ARG A 28 -23.19 4.94 -4.36
N LEU A 29 -24.42 5.02 -4.87
CA LEU A 29 -25.50 5.86 -4.30
C LEU A 29 -25.76 5.61 -2.81
N ASN A 30 -25.54 4.39 -2.34
CA ASN A 30 -25.69 3.98 -0.94
C ASN A 30 -24.35 3.82 -0.22
N ALA A 31 -23.32 4.50 -0.67
CA ALA A 31 -22.01 4.48 -0.02
C ALA A 31 -22.12 4.89 1.45
N PRO A 32 -21.30 4.30 2.35
CA PRO A 32 -21.29 4.69 3.74
C PRO A 32 -20.96 6.18 3.89
N THR A 33 -21.85 6.93 4.52
CA THR A 33 -21.66 8.36 4.81
C THR A 33 -20.85 8.58 6.09
N ARG A 34 -20.64 7.53 6.86
CA ARG A 34 -19.84 7.55 8.08
C ARG A 34 -18.69 6.59 7.96
N TYR A 35 -17.56 7.05 8.44
CA TYR A 35 -16.34 6.31 8.54
C TYR A 35 -16.33 5.48 9.83
N GLN A 36 -16.00 4.21 9.73
CA GLN A 36 -15.84 3.38 10.91
C GLN A 36 -14.48 3.65 11.55
N VAL A 37 -14.50 4.30 12.70
CA VAL A 37 -13.27 4.47 13.49
C VAL A 37 -12.83 3.12 14.00
N TRP A 38 -11.65 2.70 13.60
CA TRP A 38 -11.09 1.43 14.02
C TRP A 38 -10.25 1.66 15.28
N ASN A 39 -10.64 1.03 16.37
CA ASN A 39 -9.88 1.00 17.63
C ASN A 39 -8.73 -0.03 17.58
N TYR A 40 -8.04 -0.12 16.47
CA TYR A 40 -6.84 -0.94 16.43
C TYR A 40 -5.65 -0.22 17.07
N PRO A 41 -4.76 -0.98 17.72
CA PRO A 41 -3.51 -0.42 18.20
C PRO A 41 -2.73 0.20 17.04
N LEU A 42 -1.95 1.23 17.34
CA LEU A 42 -1.10 1.88 16.36
C LEU A 42 -0.17 0.83 15.73
N LEU A 43 -0.13 0.80 14.41
CA LEU A 43 0.77 -0.08 13.68
C LEU A 43 2.23 0.34 13.88
N LYS A 44 3.16 -0.60 13.82
CA LYS A 44 4.59 -0.28 13.76
C LYS A 44 4.92 0.42 12.44
N ASP A 45 5.97 1.23 12.43
CA ASP A 45 6.47 1.84 11.19
C ASP A 45 6.90 0.76 10.18
N TYR A 46 6.75 1.08 8.90
CA TYR A 46 7.05 0.15 7.82
C TYR A 46 7.48 0.92 6.57
N GLN A 47 8.65 0.64 6.02
CA GLN A 47 9.16 1.29 4.81
C GLN A 47 9.18 2.84 4.90
N GLY A 48 9.49 3.39 6.08
CA GLY A 48 9.48 4.82 6.36
C GLY A 48 8.10 5.43 6.62
N PHE A 49 7.01 4.70 6.39
CA PHE A 49 5.67 5.14 6.76
C PHE A 49 5.44 4.94 8.25
N THR A 50 4.95 5.98 8.92
CA THR A 50 4.61 5.91 10.35
C THR A 50 3.40 5.03 10.60
N GLY A 51 3.28 4.50 11.81
CA GLY A 51 2.10 3.72 12.21
C GLY A 51 0.80 4.49 12.04
N THR A 52 0.81 5.82 12.22
CA THR A 52 -0.33 6.71 12.01
C THR A 52 -0.72 6.78 10.53
N GLU A 53 0.23 7.02 9.62
CA GLU A 53 -0.01 7.05 8.18
C GLU A 53 -0.60 5.72 7.71
N ARG A 54 -0.01 4.62 8.13
CA ARG A 54 -0.47 3.26 7.79
C ARG A 54 -1.89 2.99 8.27
N ARG A 55 -2.23 3.40 9.50
CA ARG A 55 -3.58 3.26 10.04
C ARG A 55 -4.58 4.08 9.23
N ARG A 56 -4.25 5.32 8.87
CA ARG A 56 -5.11 6.20 8.06
C ARG A 56 -5.32 5.63 6.66
N ALA A 57 -4.25 5.22 6.00
CA ALA A 57 -4.34 4.58 4.69
C ALA A 57 -5.23 3.33 4.74
N GLY A 58 -5.05 2.47 5.75
CA GLY A 58 -5.91 1.29 5.94
C GLY A 58 -7.37 1.65 6.11
N GLN A 59 -7.65 2.69 6.88
CA GLN A 59 -8.99 3.20 7.10
C GLN A 59 -9.63 3.70 5.79
N LEU A 60 -8.91 4.51 5.02
CA LEU A 60 -9.40 4.99 3.73
C LEU A 60 -9.59 3.84 2.74
N GLY A 61 -8.67 2.89 2.69
CA GLY A 61 -8.78 1.70 1.85
C GLY A 61 -10.07 0.91 2.12
N HIS A 62 -10.42 0.73 3.39
CA HIS A 62 -11.68 0.10 3.76
C HIS A 62 -12.90 0.90 3.31
N TRP A 63 -12.87 2.22 3.44
CA TRP A 63 -13.96 3.06 2.96
C TRP A 63 -14.08 3.00 1.43
N LEU A 64 -12.97 3.07 0.71
CA LEU A 64 -12.96 2.96 -0.75
C LEU A 64 -13.55 1.63 -1.22
N LEU A 65 -13.26 0.53 -0.55
CA LEU A 65 -13.86 -0.77 -0.84
C LEU A 65 -15.35 -0.80 -0.50
N ALA A 66 -15.73 -0.35 0.68
CA ALA A 66 -17.13 -0.35 1.13
C ALA A 66 -18.03 0.58 0.30
N SER A 67 -17.51 1.71 -0.16
CA SER A 67 -18.21 2.64 -1.04
C SER A 67 -18.28 2.18 -2.50
N GLY A 68 -17.50 1.16 -2.87
CA GLY A 68 -17.36 0.69 -4.24
C GLY A 68 -16.48 1.58 -5.13
N CYS A 69 -15.78 2.55 -4.53
CA CYS A 69 -14.80 3.37 -5.25
C CYS A 69 -13.61 2.54 -5.72
N LEU A 70 -13.23 1.53 -4.95
CA LEU A 70 -12.15 0.60 -5.25
C LEU A 70 -12.72 -0.82 -5.32
N THR A 71 -12.30 -1.59 -6.32
CA THR A 71 -12.70 -2.98 -6.49
C THR A 71 -11.45 -3.87 -6.46
N LEU A 72 -11.51 -4.96 -5.69
CA LEU A 72 -10.45 -5.95 -5.68
C LEU A 72 -10.54 -6.85 -6.92
N PRO A 73 -9.42 -7.34 -7.43
CA PRO A 73 -9.42 -8.37 -8.47
C PRO A 73 -9.98 -9.68 -7.92
N GLU A 74 -10.36 -10.60 -8.81
CA GLU A 74 -10.86 -11.92 -8.41
C GLU A 74 -9.75 -12.86 -7.93
N ARG A 75 -8.52 -12.56 -8.26
CA ARG A 75 -7.35 -13.41 -8.04
C ARG A 75 -6.21 -12.67 -7.37
N CYS A 76 -5.47 -13.39 -6.53
CA CYS A 76 -4.25 -12.89 -5.89
C CYS A 76 -3.21 -12.44 -6.93
N GLU A 77 -2.71 -11.24 -6.77
CA GLU A 77 -1.74 -10.62 -7.70
C GLU A 77 -0.31 -11.16 -7.56
N ILE A 78 -0.09 -12.19 -6.75
CA ILE A 78 1.16 -12.97 -6.73
C ILE A 78 0.92 -14.39 -7.26
N CYS A 79 -0.02 -15.14 -6.70
CA CYS A 79 -0.15 -16.57 -7.02
C CYS A 79 -1.37 -16.90 -7.88
N ALA A 80 -2.11 -15.92 -8.34
CA ALA A 80 -3.30 -16.04 -9.18
C ALA A 80 -4.44 -16.93 -8.60
N ARG A 81 -4.36 -17.36 -7.34
CA ARG A 81 -5.41 -18.13 -6.68
C ARG A 81 -6.64 -17.25 -6.43
N PRO A 82 -7.85 -17.75 -6.71
CA PRO A 82 -9.08 -17.09 -6.34
C PRO A 82 -9.30 -17.16 -4.82
N GLY A 83 -10.15 -16.29 -4.28
CA GLY A 83 -10.58 -16.31 -2.88
C GLY A 83 -10.52 -14.93 -2.22
N PRO A 84 -10.71 -14.85 -0.91
CA PRO A 84 -10.69 -13.59 -0.20
C PRO A 84 -9.30 -12.94 -0.28
N LEU A 85 -9.27 -11.68 -0.70
CA LEU A 85 -8.08 -10.89 -0.87
C LEU A 85 -8.03 -9.75 0.14
N GLN A 86 -6.80 -9.32 0.44
CA GLN A 86 -6.51 -8.20 1.33
C GLN A 86 -5.57 -7.23 0.59
N LEU A 87 -5.81 -5.93 0.71
CA LEU A 87 -4.84 -4.94 0.25
C LEU A 87 -3.57 -5.02 1.10
N HIS A 88 -2.43 -4.92 0.46
CA HIS A 88 -1.13 -4.87 1.09
C HIS A 88 -0.43 -3.55 0.76
N GLY A 89 -0.25 -2.68 1.76
CA GLY A 89 0.38 -1.38 1.56
C GLY A 89 1.88 -1.48 1.33
N GLU A 90 2.33 -1.13 0.14
CA GLU A 90 3.73 -0.83 -0.17
C GLU A 90 3.91 0.67 -0.44
N ASN A 91 2.88 1.34 -0.94
CA ASN A 91 2.82 2.80 -1.08
C ASN A 91 1.57 3.35 -0.38
N TYR A 92 1.65 3.61 0.91
CA TYR A 92 0.52 4.12 1.70
C TYR A 92 0.04 5.51 1.28
N TYR A 93 0.73 6.19 0.37
CA TYR A 93 0.31 7.47 -0.21
C TYR A 93 -0.52 7.31 -1.49
N ASP A 94 -0.55 6.10 -2.09
CA ASP A 94 -1.31 5.81 -3.31
C ASP A 94 -2.04 4.46 -3.21
N LEU A 95 -3.12 4.42 -2.43
CA LEU A 95 -3.90 3.20 -2.17
C LEU A 95 -4.37 2.44 -3.42
N PRO A 96 -4.68 3.11 -4.58
CA PRO A 96 -4.95 2.38 -5.81
C PRO A 96 -3.81 1.49 -6.28
N SER A 97 -2.57 1.72 -5.81
CA SER A 97 -1.40 0.90 -6.13
C SER A 97 -1.16 -0.23 -5.13
N ASP A 98 -1.97 -0.35 -4.06
CA ASP A 98 -1.81 -1.43 -3.09
C ASP A 98 -2.18 -2.80 -3.69
N PRO A 99 -1.26 -3.77 -3.74
CA PRO A 99 -1.55 -5.10 -4.28
C PRO A 99 -2.63 -5.83 -3.48
N ALA A 100 -3.48 -6.59 -4.17
CA ALA A 100 -4.51 -7.43 -3.57
C ALA A 100 -4.02 -8.87 -3.44
N LEU A 101 -3.79 -9.31 -2.22
CA LEU A 101 -3.11 -10.57 -1.91
C LEU A 101 -4.00 -11.54 -1.13
N CYS A 102 -3.90 -12.83 -1.44
CA CYS A 102 -4.44 -13.86 -0.56
C CYS A 102 -3.64 -13.89 0.75
N ARG A 103 -4.23 -14.40 1.82
CA ARG A 103 -3.62 -14.46 3.15
C ARG A 103 -2.21 -15.08 3.16
N ALA A 104 -1.99 -16.13 2.35
CA ALA A 104 -0.69 -16.81 2.29
C ALA A 104 0.39 -15.91 1.68
N CYS A 105 0.10 -15.28 0.54
CA CYS A 105 1.03 -14.34 -0.11
C CYS A 105 1.25 -13.09 0.73
N HIS A 106 0.19 -12.52 1.34
CA HIS A 106 0.30 -11.37 2.24
C HIS A 106 1.27 -11.66 3.39
N ARG A 107 1.11 -12.83 4.04
CA ARG A 107 2.06 -13.27 5.07
C ARG A 107 3.48 -13.46 4.54
N ALA A 108 3.64 -14.06 3.37
CA ALA A 108 4.95 -14.30 2.76
C ALA A 108 5.69 -13.00 2.44
N VAL A 109 4.97 -11.98 1.96
CA VAL A 109 5.52 -10.63 1.72
C VAL A 109 6.11 -10.05 3.01
N HIS A 110 5.39 -10.11 4.12
CA HIS A 110 5.92 -9.62 5.40
C HIS A 110 7.13 -10.42 5.90
N LEU A 111 7.22 -11.70 5.59
CA LEU A 111 8.34 -12.55 5.99
C LEU A 111 9.60 -12.33 5.15
N ARG A 112 9.55 -11.63 4.02
CA ARG A 112 10.70 -11.46 3.10
C ARG A 112 11.94 -10.88 3.76
N PHE A 113 11.78 -10.04 4.77
CA PHE A 113 12.90 -9.40 5.47
C PHE A 113 13.68 -10.36 6.38
N TRP A 114 13.04 -11.43 6.84
CA TRP A 114 13.65 -12.41 7.75
C TRP A 114 13.88 -13.78 7.11
N GLN A 115 13.05 -14.11 6.12
CA GLN A 115 13.06 -15.43 5.46
C GLN A 115 13.19 -15.28 3.93
N TRP A 116 14.22 -14.58 3.50
CA TRP A 116 14.43 -14.28 2.09
C TRP A 116 14.42 -15.53 1.18
N GLY A 117 15.03 -16.64 1.63
CA GLY A 117 15.01 -17.89 0.88
C GLY A 117 13.60 -18.46 0.67
N ALA A 118 12.72 -18.31 1.68
CA ALA A 118 11.32 -18.70 1.55
C ALA A 118 10.56 -17.78 0.58
N TRP A 119 10.80 -16.47 0.67
CA TRP A 119 10.23 -15.49 -0.24
C TRP A 119 10.64 -15.74 -1.69
N ARG A 120 11.93 -15.99 -1.96
CA ARG A 120 12.41 -16.36 -3.30
C ARG A 120 11.71 -17.58 -3.87
N ARG A 121 11.42 -18.59 -3.06
CA ARG A 121 10.64 -19.76 -3.55
C ARG A 121 9.23 -19.37 -3.97
N VAL A 122 8.57 -18.46 -3.23
CA VAL A 122 7.25 -17.93 -3.62
C VAL A 122 7.35 -17.18 -4.95
N VAL A 123 8.32 -16.29 -5.10
CA VAL A 123 8.56 -15.53 -6.34
C VAL A 123 8.77 -16.49 -7.51
N ASN A 124 9.70 -17.43 -7.39
CA ASN A 124 10.02 -18.37 -8.47
C ASN A 124 8.83 -19.28 -8.84
N ALA A 125 8.01 -19.66 -7.89
CA ALA A 125 6.82 -20.49 -8.14
C ALA A 125 5.65 -19.71 -8.74
N SER A 126 5.62 -18.40 -8.60
CA SER A 126 4.49 -17.55 -8.99
C SER A 126 4.82 -16.64 -10.18
N ALA A 127 6.09 -16.39 -10.45
CA ALA A 127 6.52 -15.57 -11.57
C ALA A 127 6.23 -16.31 -12.89
N VAL A 128 5.37 -15.72 -13.71
CA VAL A 128 4.99 -16.25 -15.03
C VAL A 128 5.87 -15.66 -16.11
N THR A 129 6.13 -14.36 -16.06
CA THR A 129 6.88 -13.62 -17.08
C THR A 129 8.26 -13.15 -16.59
N GLY A 130 8.52 -13.22 -15.28
CA GLY A 130 9.73 -12.70 -14.66
C GLY A 130 9.77 -11.18 -14.50
N GLN A 131 8.67 -10.50 -14.79
CA GLN A 131 8.53 -9.04 -14.68
C GLN A 131 7.45 -8.62 -13.68
N GLU A 132 7.01 -9.52 -12.84
CA GLU A 132 6.02 -9.24 -11.83
C GLU A 132 6.59 -8.29 -10.76
N TRP A 133 5.80 -7.31 -10.37
CA TRP A 133 6.17 -6.29 -9.37
C TRP A 133 6.75 -6.88 -8.08
N PHE A 134 6.25 -8.04 -7.66
CA PHE A 134 6.69 -8.70 -6.43
C PHE A 134 8.13 -9.26 -6.53
N ALA A 135 8.63 -9.50 -7.73
CA ALA A 135 10.03 -9.89 -7.94
C ALA A 135 11.00 -8.72 -7.66
N LEU A 136 10.52 -7.49 -7.80
CA LEU A 136 11.27 -6.26 -7.53
C LEU A 136 11.26 -5.86 -6.05
N MET A 137 10.55 -6.56 -5.17
CA MET A 137 10.45 -6.17 -3.75
C MET A 137 11.82 -6.13 -3.04
N PRO A 138 12.03 -5.12 -2.18
CA PRO A 138 13.30 -4.98 -1.46
C PRO A 138 13.52 -6.12 -0.46
N ARG A 139 14.79 -6.52 -0.31
CA ARG A 139 15.22 -7.58 0.61
C ARG A 139 15.28 -7.12 2.07
N GLN A 140 15.32 -5.83 2.29
CA GLN A 140 15.37 -5.18 3.60
C GLN A 140 14.44 -3.98 3.63
N SER A 141 14.12 -3.51 4.82
CA SER A 141 13.36 -2.27 4.95
C SER A 141 14.16 -1.12 4.37
N ILE A 142 13.50 -0.30 3.56
CA ILE A 142 14.04 0.92 2.94
C ILE A 142 13.08 2.07 3.24
N ASP A 143 13.52 3.31 3.13
CA ASP A 143 12.68 4.47 3.37
C ASP A 143 11.93 4.91 2.10
N ILE A 144 10.91 4.13 1.72
CA ILE A 144 10.04 4.48 0.60
C ILE A 144 9.30 5.79 0.88
N ALA A 145 8.78 5.96 2.10
CA ALA A 145 8.04 7.16 2.45
C ALA A 145 8.90 8.43 2.35
N GLY A 146 10.14 8.39 2.85
CA GLY A 146 11.09 9.49 2.70
C GLY A 146 11.35 9.82 1.24
N HIS A 147 11.68 8.80 0.43
CA HIS A 147 11.89 8.99 -1.01
C HIS A 147 10.69 9.65 -1.72
N LEU A 148 9.46 9.20 -1.42
CA LEU A 148 8.25 9.75 -2.02
C LEU A 148 7.99 11.19 -1.58
N ARG A 149 8.26 11.51 -0.30
CA ARG A 149 8.17 12.89 0.21
C ARG A 149 9.16 13.82 -0.48
N ASP A 150 10.40 13.39 -0.58
CA ASP A 150 11.48 14.18 -1.20
C ASP A 150 11.23 14.42 -2.69
N LYS A 151 10.81 13.39 -3.41
CA LYS A 151 10.56 13.45 -4.84
C LYS A 151 9.32 14.29 -5.19
N TRP A 152 8.27 14.21 -4.40
CA TRP A 152 6.96 14.76 -4.74
C TRP A 152 6.59 15.99 -3.88
N GLY A 153 7.50 16.43 -3.00
CA GLY A 153 7.30 17.57 -2.14
C GLY A 153 6.22 17.36 -1.07
N TRP A 154 5.93 16.12 -0.73
CA TRP A 154 4.91 15.77 0.26
C TRP A 154 5.37 16.16 1.65
N ARG A 155 4.64 17.04 2.30
CA ARG A 155 4.88 17.38 3.69
C ARG A 155 4.08 16.45 4.60
N ALA A 156 4.65 16.14 5.76
CA ALA A 156 3.97 15.34 6.77
C ALA A 156 2.55 15.88 7.11
N ALA A 157 2.40 17.22 7.09
CA ALA A 157 1.10 17.88 7.32
C ALA A 157 0.05 17.60 6.24
N ASP A 158 0.47 17.39 4.99
CA ASP A 158 -0.43 17.07 3.87
C ASP A 158 -0.87 15.61 3.97
N ILE A 159 0.01 14.74 4.45
CA ILE A 159 -0.26 13.33 4.74
C ILE A 159 -1.18 13.21 5.95
N GLU A 160 -1.09 14.11 6.91
CA GLU A 160 -2.02 14.18 8.03
C GLU A 160 -3.44 14.57 7.62
N ARG A 161 -3.61 15.36 6.57
CA ARG A 161 -4.90 15.83 6.07
C ARG A 161 -5.49 14.91 5.00
N SER A 162 -4.64 14.30 4.18
CA SER A 162 -5.04 13.38 3.13
C SER A 162 -4.00 12.27 3.02
N PRO A 163 -4.27 11.07 3.53
CA PRO A 163 -3.31 9.95 3.49
C PRO A 163 -3.08 9.42 2.08
N VAL A 164 -3.53 10.10 1.04
CA VAL A 164 -3.51 9.63 -0.35
C VAL A 164 -3.11 10.76 -1.26
N ALA A 165 -2.25 10.45 -2.23
CA ALA A 165 -2.01 11.26 -3.40
C ALA A 165 -3.32 11.77 -3.99
N PRO A 166 -3.37 12.93 -4.64
CA PRO A 166 -4.59 13.65 -4.92
C PRO A 166 -5.66 12.69 -5.42
N LEU A 167 -6.66 12.49 -4.55
CA LEU A 167 -7.85 11.76 -4.94
C LEU A 167 -8.49 12.54 -6.09
N PRO A 168 -9.03 11.87 -7.10
CA PRO A 168 -9.89 12.54 -8.06
C PRO A 168 -10.90 13.40 -7.33
N ASP A 169 -11.14 14.64 -7.79
CA ASP A 169 -12.01 15.62 -7.12
C ASP A 169 -13.37 15.03 -6.72
N ALA A 170 -13.94 14.17 -7.58
CA ALA A 170 -15.19 13.47 -7.29
C ALA A 170 -15.15 12.63 -6.00
N ILE A 171 -13.99 12.12 -5.62
CA ILE A 171 -13.80 11.33 -4.40
C ILE A 171 -13.49 12.24 -3.23
N ALA A 172 -12.67 13.25 -3.41
CA ALA A 172 -12.37 14.24 -2.38
C ALA A 172 -13.66 14.92 -1.89
N VAL A 173 -14.59 15.22 -2.79
CA VAL A 173 -15.92 15.79 -2.47
C VAL A 173 -16.84 14.75 -1.80
N ALA A 174 -16.74 13.48 -2.15
CA ALA A 174 -17.57 12.42 -1.60
C ALA A 174 -17.05 11.86 -0.25
N LEU A 175 -15.82 12.20 0.14
CA LEU A 175 -15.29 11.80 1.44
C LEU A 175 -16.13 12.41 2.57
N PRO A 176 -16.59 11.61 3.53
CA PRO A 176 -17.26 12.14 4.71
C PRO A 176 -16.37 13.16 5.40
N GLY A 177 -16.89 14.35 5.72
CA GLY A 177 -16.14 15.45 6.35
C GLY A 177 -15.43 15.05 7.65
N ASN A 178 -15.94 14.01 8.34
CA ASN A 178 -15.32 13.44 9.52
C ASN A 178 -14.02 12.66 9.24
N MET A 179 -13.75 12.20 8.00
CA MET A 179 -12.46 11.61 7.65
C MET A 179 -11.31 12.63 7.73
N LEU A 180 -11.62 13.89 7.42
CA LEU A 180 -10.67 14.99 7.52
C LEU A 180 -10.53 15.49 8.98
N ALA A 181 -11.59 15.35 9.80
CA ALA A 181 -11.63 15.84 11.18
C ALA A 181 -10.95 14.90 12.19
N HIS A 182 -10.95 13.60 11.95
CA HIS A 182 -10.30 12.61 12.84
C HIS A 182 -8.77 12.49 12.63
N SER A 183 -8.19 13.43 11.93
CA SER A 183 -6.74 13.55 11.82
C SER A 183 -6.05 14.00 13.12
N ARG A 184 -6.81 14.47 14.10
CA ARG A 184 -6.29 14.80 15.43
C ARG A 184 -6.43 13.59 16.35
N LEU A 185 -5.36 12.80 16.45
CA LEU A 185 -5.21 11.91 17.60
C LEU A 185 -5.01 12.78 18.84
N PRO A 186 -5.63 12.43 19.98
CA PRO A 186 -5.23 13.01 21.24
C PRO A 186 -3.74 12.70 21.46
N SER A 187 -3.00 13.74 21.81
CA SER A 187 -1.62 13.70 22.29
C SER A 187 -1.45 12.71 23.43
#